data_4fbb749ccfc86ad0661bbd1ada9ffc5b
#
_entry.id   4fbb749ccfc86ad0661bbd1ada9ffc5b
#
_cell.length_a   1.000
_cell.length_b   1.000
_cell.length_c   1.000
_cell.angle_alpha   90.00
_cell.angle_beta   90.00
_cell.angle_gamma   90.00
#
_symmetry.space_group_name_H-M   'P 1'
#
loop_
_entity.id
_entity.type
_entity.pdbx_description
1 polymer ?
#
loop_
_entity_poly.entity_id
_entity_poly.type
_entity_poly.pdbx_seq_one_letter_code
_entity_poly.pdbx_strand_id
1 'polypeptide(L)'
;MPAIKLEPSSKPKDIIVWHGGFDSLLEEMYPMLKILCDAGFLIIAFEGPGQGGALRTHNLKMTYDWEKPISAVLDFFDVKKCVLIGMSLGGYLAARAAAFERRIYRLVCWGALHDFSSAFKSRLGERKFKFLEFLLDMKLSFIVNPLVRRQVKKDDILSWALQHGMHVSGASSPFEYYDWVRMLNLKEVAHLINCHSYLVMGNEDHLVPIEQVYIEAQSMKNAESVTTIMLSKAQVA
;
A
#
# COMPACT_ATOMS: atom_id res chain seq x y z
N MET A 1 -16.06 3.37 6.73
CA MET A 1 -15.17 3.48 5.56
C MET A 1 -16.05 3.72 4.35
N PRO A 2 -15.86 4.80 3.58
CA PRO A 2 -16.55 5.02 2.32
C PRO A 2 -16.27 3.87 1.35
N ALA A 3 -17.30 3.45 0.60
CA ALA A 3 -17.16 2.41 -0.41
C ALA A 3 -18.18 2.63 -1.54
N ILE A 4 -17.81 2.20 -2.74
CA ILE A 4 -18.70 2.13 -3.89
C ILE A 4 -18.79 0.70 -4.38
N LYS A 5 -19.98 0.33 -4.88
CA LYS A 5 -20.22 -0.93 -5.56
C LYS A 5 -20.68 -0.63 -6.98
N LEU A 6 -19.98 -1.17 -7.98
CA LEU A 6 -20.37 -1.08 -9.38
C LEU A 6 -20.76 -2.47 -9.86
N GLU A 7 -21.98 -2.59 -10.35
CA GLU A 7 -22.52 -3.85 -10.86
C GLU A 7 -22.49 -3.87 -12.39
N PRO A 8 -21.96 -4.94 -13.01
CA PRO A 8 -22.01 -5.09 -14.46
C PRO A 8 -23.45 -5.35 -14.94
N SER A 9 -23.73 -5.09 -16.21
CA SER A 9 -25.05 -5.30 -16.81
C SER A 9 -25.49 -6.76 -16.92
N SER A 10 -24.59 -7.70 -16.68
CA SER A 10 -24.82 -9.15 -16.73
C SER A 10 -24.28 -9.81 -15.46
N LYS A 11 -24.49 -11.15 -15.35
CA LYS A 11 -23.91 -11.91 -14.22
C LYS A 11 -22.40 -11.65 -14.14
N PRO A 12 -21.88 -11.24 -12.97
CA PRO A 12 -20.47 -10.93 -12.81
C PRO A 12 -19.57 -12.12 -13.16
N LYS A 13 -18.48 -11.84 -13.90
CA LYS A 13 -17.42 -12.81 -14.15
C LYS A 13 -16.66 -13.16 -12.88
N ASP A 14 -16.43 -12.14 -12.05
CA ASP A 14 -15.69 -12.23 -10.78
C ASP A 14 -15.95 -10.98 -9.94
N ILE A 15 -15.47 -11.00 -8.68
CA ILE A 15 -15.53 -9.87 -7.77
C ILE A 15 -14.13 -9.29 -7.60
N ILE A 16 -13.99 -8.01 -7.93
CA ILE A 16 -12.77 -7.25 -7.69
C ILE A 16 -13.00 -6.33 -6.50
N VAL A 17 -12.18 -6.49 -5.46
CA VAL A 17 -12.08 -5.53 -4.36
C VAL A 17 -10.87 -4.66 -4.62
N TRP A 18 -11.05 -3.34 -4.60
CA TRP A 18 -10.01 -2.38 -4.91
C TRP A 18 -9.84 -1.35 -3.80
N HIS A 19 -8.60 -0.96 -3.53
CA HIS A 19 -8.27 0.18 -2.69
C HIS A 19 -7.00 0.89 -3.16
N GLY A 20 -6.91 2.16 -2.84
CA GLY A 20 -5.74 2.99 -3.09
C GLY A 20 -4.63 2.81 -2.06
N GLY A 21 -3.68 3.75 -2.10
CA GLY A 21 -2.50 3.74 -1.25
C GLY A 21 -2.44 4.91 -0.27
N PHE A 22 -1.33 5.67 -0.35
CA PHE A 22 -0.97 6.67 0.65
C PHE A 22 -1.78 7.96 0.54
N ASP A 23 -2.11 8.39 -0.68
CA ASP A 23 -2.73 9.68 -1.00
C ASP A 23 -3.86 9.60 -2.04
N SER A 24 -4.22 8.39 -2.49
CA SER A 24 -5.26 8.19 -3.51
C SER A 24 -6.65 8.55 -2.98
N LEU A 25 -7.48 9.08 -3.87
CA LEU A 25 -8.91 9.27 -3.67
C LEU A 25 -9.70 8.30 -4.54
N LEU A 26 -10.81 7.81 -4.01
CA LEU A 26 -11.67 6.86 -4.71
C LEU A 26 -12.25 7.46 -6.01
N GLU A 27 -12.58 8.73 -5.98
CA GLU A 27 -13.15 9.47 -7.12
C GLU A 27 -12.21 9.54 -8.32
N GLU A 28 -10.90 9.65 -8.07
CA GLU A 28 -9.88 9.69 -9.12
C GLU A 28 -9.80 8.38 -9.89
N MET A 29 -10.09 7.26 -9.22
CA MET A 29 -10.02 5.92 -9.79
C MET A 29 -11.31 5.49 -10.48
N TYR A 30 -12.40 6.24 -10.33
CA TYR A 30 -13.71 5.88 -10.87
C TYR A 30 -13.70 5.52 -12.37
N PRO A 31 -13.01 6.26 -13.27
CA PRO A 31 -12.98 5.91 -14.69
C PRO A 31 -12.38 4.52 -14.94
N MET A 32 -11.29 4.17 -14.26
CA MET A 32 -10.66 2.86 -14.37
C MET A 32 -11.57 1.76 -13.81
N LEU A 33 -12.17 1.98 -12.65
CA LEU A 33 -13.10 1.04 -12.02
C LEU A 33 -14.33 0.79 -12.90
N LYS A 34 -14.81 1.83 -13.60
CA LYS A 34 -15.92 1.72 -14.54
C LYS A 34 -15.55 0.86 -15.74
N ILE A 35 -14.33 0.98 -16.29
CA ILE A 35 -13.84 0.13 -17.38
C ILE A 35 -13.86 -1.35 -16.96
N LEU A 36 -13.40 -1.65 -15.76
CA LEU A 36 -13.42 -3.03 -15.23
C LEU A 36 -14.86 -3.53 -15.03
N CYS A 37 -15.76 -2.68 -14.55
CA CYS A 37 -17.16 -3.03 -14.42
C CYS A 37 -17.81 -3.31 -15.79
N ASP A 38 -17.54 -2.48 -16.80
CA ASP A 38 -18.03 -2.68 -18.18
C ASP A 38 -17.44 -3.92 -18.83
N ALA A 39 -16.23 -4.32 -18.44
CA ALA A 39 -15.64 -5.60 -18.81
C ALA A 39 -16.30 -6.82 -18.14
N GLY A 40 -17.28 -6.61 -17.25
CA GLY A 40 -18.10 -7.66 -16.64
C GLY A 40 -17.68 -8.08 -15.24
N PHE A 41 -16.90 -7.28 -14.53
CA PHE A 41 -16.54 -7.55 -13.13
C PHE A 41 -17.46 -6.78 -12.17
N LEU A 42 -17.82 -7.40 -11.06
CA LEU A 42 -18.41 -6.68 -9.93
C LEU A 42 -17.28 -5.99 -9.17
N ILE A 43 -17.37 -4.68 -9.01
CA ILE A 43 -16.33 -3.88 -8.35
C ILE A 43 -16.83 -3.45 -6.96
N ILE A 44 -16.01 -3.67 -5.95
CA ILE A 44 -16.16 -3.10 -4.62
C ILE A 44 -14.89 -2.28 -4.37
N ALA A 45 -15.00 -0.98 -4.40
CA ALA A 45 -13.87 -0.10 -4.15
C ALA A 45 -14.11 0.70 -2.86
N PHE A 46 -13.09 0.86 -2.02
CA PHE A 46 -13.25 1.50 -0.73
C PHE A 46 -12.03 2.34 -0.33
N GLU A 47 -12.27 3.28 0.58
CA GLU A 47 -11.25 4.03 1.30
C GLU A 47 -11.14 3.48 2.73
N GLY A 48 -10.02 2.85 2.99
CA GLY A 48 -9.71 2.30 4.31
C GLY A 48 -9.12 3.34 5.27
N PRO A 49 -8.76 2.91 6.48
CA PRO A 49 -8.12 3.78 7.46
C PRO A 49 -6.91 4.52 6.85
N GLY A 50 -6.81 5.81 7.08
CA GLY A 50 -5.75 6.67 6.51
C GLY A 50 -6.01 7.17 5.09
N GLN A 51 -7.10 6.75 4.43
CA GLN A 51 -7.41 7.13 3.05
C GLN A 51 -8.64 8.06 3.01
N GLY A 52 -8.67 8.94 2.04
CA GLY A 52 -9.79 9.80 1.62
C GLY A 52 -10.77 10.18 2.71
N GLY A 53 -12.04 9.86 2.52
CA GLY A 53 -13.12 10.15 3.46
C GLY A 53 -13.02 9.38 4.78
N ALA A 54 -12.40 8.19 4.80
CA ALA A 54 -12.18 7.46 6.06
C ALA A 54 -11.29 8.27 7.02
N LEU A 55 -10.23 8.90 6.50
CA LEU A 55 -9.37 9.77 7.28
C LEU A 55 -10.04 11.12 7.57
N ARG A 56 -10.55 11.78 6.54
CA ARG A 56 -11.00 13.18 6.62
C ARG A 56 -12.31 13.35 7.38
N THR A 57 -13.25 12.41 7.20
CA THR A 57 -14.58 12.49 7.81
C THR A 57 -14.66 11.74 9.13
N HIS A 58 -13.96 10.60 9.23
CA HIS A 58 -14.07 9.71 10.39
C HIS A 58 -12.80 9.64 11.24
N ASN A 59 -11.75 10.38 10.86
CA ASN A 59 -10.44 10.43 11.53
C ASN A 59 -9.81 9.05 11.76
N LEU A 60 -10.10 8.09 10.89
CA LEU A 60 -9.51 6.75 10.92
C LEU A 60 -8.07 6.82 10.41
N LYS A 61 -7.11 6.60 11.28
CA LYS A 61 -5.68 6.61 10.93
C LYS A 61 -5.26 5.30 10.28
N MET A 62 -4.29 5.36 9.37
CA MET A 62 -3.80 4.19 8.66
C MET A 62 -3.19 3.17 9.63
N THR A 63 -3.53 1.92 9.41
CA THR A 63 -2.99 0.78 10.15
C THR A 63 -2.13 -0.10 9.24
N TYR A 64 -1.15 -0.78 9.81
CA TYR A 64 -0.40 -1.83 9.12
C TYR A 64 -1.16 -3.16 9.08
N ASP A 65 -2.13 -3.37 9.96
CA ASP A 65 -3.00 -4.57 10.03
C ASP A 65 -4.11 -4.51 8.98
N TRP A 66 -3.75 -4.41 7.69
CA TRP A 66 -4.70 -4.16 6.60
C TRP A 66 -5.68 -5.32 6.35
N GLU A 67 -5.39 -6.49 6.84
CA GLU A 67 -6.33 -7.61 6.88
C GLU A 67 -7.64 -7.27 7.61
N LYS A 68 -7.59 -6.42 8.64
CA LYS A 68 -8.77 -6.03 9.42
C LYS A 68 -9.77 -5.19 8.61
N PRO A 69 -9.38 -4.06 7.96
CA PRO A 69 -10.31 -3.34 7.09
C PRO A 69 -10.77 -4.16 5.88
N ILE A 70 -9.90 -5.00 5.29
CA ILE A 70 -10.32 -5.89 4.19
C ILE A 70 -11.39 -6.86 4.68
N SER A 71 -11.17 -7.58 5.78
CA SER A 71 -12.17 -8.51 6.33
C SER A 71 -13.50 -7.81 6.60
N ALA A 72 -13.47 -6.61 7.18
CA ALA A 72 -14.70 -5.83 7.44
C ALA A 72 -15.47 -5.47 6.15
N VAL A 73 -14.76 -5.12 5.07
CA VAL A 73 -15.38 -4.84 3.76
C VAL A 73 -15.96 -6.12 3.16
N LEU A 74 -15.22 -7.23 3.18
CA LEU A 74 -15.68 -8.50 2.66
C LEU A 74 -16.89 -9.03 3.42
N ASP A 75 -16.95 -8.84 4.74
CA ASP A 75 -18.08 -9.22 5.59
C ASP A 75 -19.31 -8.36 5.28
N PHE A 76 -19.14 -7.03 5.15
CA PHE A 76 -20.23 -6.10 4.86
C PHE A 76 -20.92 -6.40 3.52
N PHE A 77 -20.15 -6.75 2.49
CA PHE A 77 -20.67 -7.08 1.16
C PHE A 77 -20.95 -8.59 0.95
N ASP A 78 -20.83 -9.42 1.99
CA ASP A 78 -20.98 -10.88 1.94
C ASP A 78 -20.11 -11.55 0.87
N VAL A 79 -18.89 -11.08 0.68
CA VAL A 79 -17.94 -11.60 -0.32
C VAL A 79 -17.27 -12.85 0.23
N LYS A 80 -17.42 -13.97 -0.49
CA LYS A 80 -16.82 -15.26 -0.11
C LYS A 80 -15.49 -15.55 -0.82
N LYS A 81 -15.27 -14.90 -1.96
CA LYS A 81 -14.06 -15.06 -2.77
C LYS A 81 -13.87 -13.82 -3.65
N CYS A 82 -12.66 -13.29 -3.74
CA CYS A 82 -12.38 -12.09 -4.54
C CYS A 82 -10.96 -12.03 -5.10
N VAL A 83 -10.81 -11.23 -6.13
CA VAL A 83 -9.53 -10.64 -6.54
C VAL A 83 -9.33 -9.37 -5.73
N LEU A 84 -8.19 -9.22 -5.04
CA LEU A 84 -7.84 -7.98 -4.36
C LEU A 84 -6.81 -7.21 -5.19
N ILE A 85 -7.09 -5.94 -5.45
CA ILE A 85 -6.17 -5.01 -6.14
C ILE A 85 -5.84 -3.87 -5.20
N GLY A 86 -4.57 -3.71 -4.88
CA GLY A 86 -4.05 -2.56 -4.15
C GLY A 86 -3.12 -1.73 -5.01
N MET A 87 -3.31 -0.40 -5.07
CA MET A 87 -2.53 0.49 -5.90
C MET A 87 -1.58 1.36 -5.08
N SER A 88 -0.36 1.61 -5.59
CA SER A 88 0.70 2.39 -4.91
C SER A 88 1.07 1.73 -3.57
N LEU A 89 1.13 2.46 -2.44
CA LEU A 89 1.28 1.85 -1.10
C LEU A 89 0.20 0.77 -0.84
N GLY A 90 -0.92 0.84 -1.55
CA GLY A 90 -1.96 -0.20 -1.52
C GLY A 90 -1.45 -1.57 -1.97
N GLY A 91 -0.40 -1.66 -2.78
CA GLY A 91 0.24 -2.93 -3.12
C GLY A 91 0.78 -3.64 -1.88
N TYR A 92 1.51 -2.93 -1.02
CA TYR A 92 1.93 -3.45 0.29
C TYR A 92 0.72 -3.83 1.16
N LEU A 93 -0.27 -2.94 1.26
CA LEU A 93 -1.44 -3.16 2.11
C LEU A 93 -2.24 -4.39 1.65
N ALA A 94 -2.42 -4.57 0.34
CA ALA A 94 -3.10 -5.73 -0.24
C ALA A 94 -2.30 -7.04 -0.01
N ALA A 95 -0.99 -7.01 -0.18
CA ALA A 95 -0.12 -8.15 0.12
C ALA A 95 -0.18 -8.53 1.60
N ARG A 96 -0.16 -7.54 2.50
CA ARG A 96 -0.37 -7.75 3.93
C ARG A 96 -1.71 -8.42 4.20
N ALA A 97 -2.80 -7.93 3.61
CA ALA A 97 -4.12 -8.52 3.79
C ALA A 97 -4.19 -9.96 3.26
N ALA A 98 -3.61 -10.25 2.08
CA ALA A 98 -3.60 -11.58 1.48
C ALA A 98 -2.84 -12.63 2.31
N ALA A 99 -1.91 -12.20 3.17
CA ALA A 99 -1.23 -13.09 4.10
C ALA A 99 -2.17 -13.71 5.15
N PHE A 100 -3.30 -13.05 5.47
CA PHE A 100 -4.20 -13.45 6.55
C PHE A 100 -5.63 -13.71 6.11
N GLU A 101 -6.12 -13.07 5.02
CA GLU A 101 -7.49 -13.18 4.53
C GLU A 101 -7.61 -14.23 3.40
N ARG A 102 -8.16 -15.38 3.71
CA ARG A 102 -8.25 -16.54 2.81
C ARG A 102 -9.28 -16.40 1.69
N ARG A 103 -10.17 -15.43 1.76
CA ARG A 103 -11.12 -15.11 0.68
C ARG A 103 -10.45 -14.45 -0.53
N ILE A 104 -9.21 -13.96 -0.37
CA ILE A 104 -8.40 -13.42 -1.46
C ILE A 104 -7.71 -14.58 -2.19
N TYR A 105 -8.22 -14.95 -3.37
CA TYR A 105 -7.64 -16.04 -4.15
C TYR A 105 -6.74 -15.55 -5.28
N ARG A 106 -6.82 -14.27 -5.61
CA ARG A 106 -5.88 -13.56 -6.49
C ARG A 106 -5.55 -12.20 -5.89
N LEU A 107 -4.28 -11.88 -5.91
CA LEU A 107 -3.70 -10.64 -5.43
C LEU A 107 -3.08 -9.89 -6.60
N VAL A 108 -3.34 -8.59 -6.69
CA VAL A 108 -2.65 -7.67 -7.60
C VAL A 108 -2.06 -6.53 -6.79
N CYS A 109 -0.74 -6.51 -6.69
CA CYS A 109 0.03 -5.41 -6.10
C CYS A 109 0.44 -4.46 -7.24
N TRP A 110 -0.35 -3.42 -7.47
CA TRP A 110 -0.02 -2.40 -8.46
C TRP A 110 0.82 -1.29 -7.81
N GLY A 111 2.11 -1.48 -7.82
CA GLY A 111 3.11 -0.82 -7.00
C GLY A 111 3.63 -1.81 -5.95
N ALA A 112 4.39 -2.84 -6.39
CA ALA A 112 4.92 -3.86 -5.49
C ALA A 112 5.93 -3.23 -4.52
N LEU A 113 5.69 -3.41 -3.22
CA LEU A 113 6.45 -2.76 -2.17
C LEU A 113 6.60 -3.68 -0.96
N HIS A 114 7.77 -4.32 -0.84
CA HIS A 114 8.06 -5.22 0.27
C HIS A 114 8.31 -4.50 1.61
N ASP A 115 8.96 -3.32 1.54
CA ASP A 115 9.33 -2.54 2.71
C ASP A 115 9.20 -1.05 2.40
N PHE A 116 8.23 -0.37 3.03
CA PHE A 116 7.97 1.05 2.77
C PHE A 116 9.14 1.96 3.16
N SER A 117 9.96 1.55 4.12
CA SER A 117 11.15 2.31 4.51
C SER A 117 12.18 2.45 3.39
N SER A 118 12.14 1.55 2.40
CA SER A 118 13.03 1.57 1.23
C SER A 118 12.88 2.84 0.39
N ALA A 119 11.68 3.41 0.31
CA ALA A 119 11.43 4.67 -0.38
C ALA A 119 12.17 5.85 0.26
N PHE A 120 12.30 5.85 1.58
CA PHE A 120 13.08 6.85 2.32
C PHE A 120 14.57 6.58 2.22
N LYS A 121 14.97 5.32 2.28
CA LYS A 121 16.35 4.90 2.13
C LYS A 121 16.94 5.34 0.79
N SER A 122 16.22 5.20 -0.32
CA SER A 122 16.67 5.61 -1.65
C SER A 122 16.94 7.11 -1.73
N ARG A 123 16.13 7.94 -1.06
CA ARG A 123 16.28 9.41 -1.05
C ARG A 123 17.29 9.93 -0.04
N LEU A 124 17.34 9.34 1.15
CA LEU A 124 18.30 9.78 2.18
C LEU A 124 19.71 9.27 1.92
N GLY A 125 19.87 8.16 1.21
CA GLY A 125 21.10 7.41 1.02
C GLY A 125 21.40 6.49 2.20
N GLU A 126 22.09 5.39 1.91
CA GLU A 126 22.35 4.27 2.83
C GLU A 126 22.91 4.69 4.21
N ARG A 127 23.91 5.57 4.21
CA ARG A 127 24.60 5.99 5.46
C ARG A 127 23.70 6.78 6.39
N LYS A 128 22.94 7.75 5.85
CA LYS A 128 22.02 8.56 6.65
C LYS A 128 20.84 7.74 7.13
N PHE A 129 20.36 6.83 6.29
CA PHE A 129 19.27 5.94 6.66
C PHE A 129 19.67 5.00 7.80
N LYS A 130 20.82 4.33 7.71
CA LYS A 130 21.34 3.49 8.82
C LYS A 130 21.53 4.28 10.13
N PHE A 131 22.01 5.51 10.02
CA PHE A 131 22.12 6.37 11.20
C PHE A 131 20.76 6.72 11.79
N LEU A 132 19.77 7.01 10.95
CA LEU A 132 18.39 7.24 11.40
C LEU A 132 17.83 5.99 12.10
N GLU A 133 17.99 4.80 11.51
CA GLU A 133 17.56 3.55 12.12
C GLU A 133 18.20 3.33 13.50
N PHE A 134 19.50 3.54 13.61
CA PHE A 134 20.18 3.48 14.91
C PHE A 134 19.59 4.44 15.95
N LEU A 135 19.28 5.68 15.57
CA LEU A 135 18.67 6.64 16.48
C LEU A 135 17.22 6.27 16.87
N LEU A 136 16.48 5.66 15.94
CA LEU A 136 15.13 5.13 16.21
C LEU A 136 15.20 3.96 17.21
N ASP A 137 16.13 3.02 17.00
CA ASP A 137 16.33 1.87 17.91
C ASP A 137 16.72 2.30 19.32
N MET A 138 17.55 3.32 19.42
CA MET A 138 17.93 3.93 20.71
C MET A 138 16.86 4.87 21.30
N LYS A 139 15.69 5.03 20.61
CA LYS A 139 14.57 5.90 21.03
C LYS A 139 14.97 7.36 21.28
N LEU A 140 15.93 7.87 20.51
CA LEU A 140 16.49 9.21 20.66
C LEU A 140 15.66 10.27 19.91
N SER A 141 14.37 10.40 20.23
CA SER A 141 13.43 11.31 19.57
C SER A 141 13.88 12.77 19.58
N PHE A 142 14.56 13.22 20.66
CA PHE A 142 15.09 14.58 20.81
C PHE A 142 16.21 14.89 19.81
N ILE A 143 16.88 13.88 19.23
CA ILE A 143 17.86 14.01 18.15
C ILE A 143 17.17 13.85 16.79
N VAL A 144 16.33 12.83 16.63
CA VAL A 144 15.66 12.52 15.36
C VAL A 144 14.80 13.68 14.88
N ASN A 145 13.95 14.24 15.75
CA ASN A 145 12.99 15.26 15.37
C ASN A 145 13.64 16.52 14.77
N PRO A 146 14.66 17.17 15.37
CA PRO A 146 15.29 18.33 14.77
C PRO A 146 16.12 17.98 13.50
N LEU A 147 16.78 16.82 13.46
CA LEU A 147 17.52 16.38 12.28
C LEU A 147 16.61 16.20 11.08
N VAL A 148 15.51 15.46 11.23
CA VAL A 148 14.53 15.23 10.16
C VAL A 148 13.91 16.56 9.72
N ARG A 149 13.43 17.40 10.64
CA ARG A 149 12.85 18.72 10.31
C ARG A 149 13.83 19.61 9.53
N ARG A 150 15.12 19.51 9.80
CA ARG A 150 16.17 20.25 9.05
C ARG A 150 16.38 19.65 7.67
N GLN A 151 16.35 18.32 7.55
CA GLN A 151 16.59 17.63 6.28
C GLN A 151 15.45 17.85 5.27
N VAL A 152 14.20 17.72 5.73
CA VAL A 152 13.01 17.85 4.85
C VAL A 152 12.83 19.26 4.31
N LYS A 153 13.36 20.31 4.97
CA LYS A 153 13.36 21.68 4.43
C LYS A 153 14.14 21.83 3.12
N LYS A 154 14.95 20.84 2.75
CA LYS A 154 15.80 20.84 1.55
C LYS A 154 15.25 19.99 0.41
N ASP A 155 14.14 19.29 0.64
CA ASP A 155 13.54 18.37 -0.31
C ASP A 155 12.02 18.41 -0.16
N ASP A 156 11.34 18.99 -1.13
CA ASP A 156 9.89 19.21 -1.09
C ASP A 156 9.10 17.90 -1.03
N ILE A 157 9.59 16.83 -1.69
CA ILE A 157 8.94 15.52 -1.67
C ILE A 157 9.05 14.89 -0.27
N LEU A 158 10.23 14.96 0.36
CA LEU A 158 10.38 14.49 1.74
C LEU A 158 9.58 15.32 2.72
N SER A 159 9.47 16.64 2.50
CA SER A 159 8.65 17.53 3.30
C SER A 159 7.18 17.16 3.22
N TRP A 160 6.67 16.97 2.01
CA TRP A 160 5.31 16.50 1.75
C TRP A 160 5.08 15.12 2.38
N ALA A 161 5.95 14.15 2.09
CA ALA A 161 5.82 12.79 2.60
C ALA A 161 5.81 12.74 4.15
N LEU A 162 6.61 13.58 4.81
CA LEU A 162 6.59 13.68 6.27
C LEU A 162 5.27 14.26 6.80
N GLN A 163 4.83 15.40 6.24
CA GLN A 163 3.62 16.08 6.72
C GLN A 163 2.37 15.23 6.46
N HIS A 164 2.24 14.72 5.24
CA HIS A 164 1.14 13.86 4.85
C HIS A 164 1.17 12.56 5.65
N GLY A 165 2.33 11.93 5.79
CA GLY A 165 2.50 10.70 6.52
C GLY A 165 2.17 10.82 8.02
N MET A 166 2.56 11.92 8.66
CA MET A 166 2.16 12.21 10.05
C MET A 166 0.64 12.37 10.16
N HIS A 167 0.00 13.03 9.18
CA HIS A 167 -1.46 13.17 9.15
C HIS A 167 -2.17 11.82 8.98
N VAL A 168 -1.70 11.00 8.05
CA VAL A 168 -2.25 9.68 7.71
C VAL A 168 -2.08 8.70 8.86
N SER A 169 -0.88 8.61 9.43
CA SER A 169 -0.56 7.68 10.53
C SER A 169 -1.09 8.15 11.89
N GLY A 170 -1.34 9.46 12.05
CA GLY A 170 -1.64 10.08 13.35
C GLY A 170 -0.41 10.33 14.22
N ALA A 171 0.79 10.17 13.67
CA ALA A 171 2.03 10.46 14.39
C ALA A 171 2.14 11.95 14.75
N SER A 172 2.54 12.26 15.96
CA SER A 172 2.69 13.63 16.47
C SER A 172 4.08 14.23 16.20
N SER A 173 5.03 13.39 15.78
CA SER A 173 6.42 13.78 15.55
C SER A 173 7.06 12.98 14.42
N PRO A 174 8.15 13.52 13.80
CA PRO A 174 8.94 12.76 12.83
C PRO A 174 9.43 11.41 13.36
N PHE A 175 9.85 11.35 14.63
CA PHE A 175 10.26 10.10 15.27
C PHE A 175 9.15 9.05 15.22
N GLU A 176 7.96 9.39 15.70
CA GLU A 176 6.81 8.47 15.71
C GLU A 176 6.40 8.05 14.28
N TYR A 177 6.47 8.98 13.31
CA TYR A 177 6.16 8.67 11.93
C TYR A 177 7.15 7.65 11.33
N TYR A 178 8.46 7.84 11.51
CA TYR A 178 9.46 6.89 11.00
C TYR A 178 9.41 5.55 11.74
N ASP A 179 9.10 5.54 13.02
CA ASP A 179 8.91 4.32 13.79
C ASP A 179 7.67 3.54 13.28
N TRP A 180 6.59 4.26 12.95
CA TRP A 180 5.43 3.68 12.28
C TRP A 180 5.75 3.15 10.86
N VAL A 181 6.51 3.90 10.04
CA VAL A 181 6.94 3.48 8.71
C VAL A 181 7.65 2.12 8.73
N ARG A 182 8.48 1.86 9.73
CA ARG A 182 9.20 0.59 9.90
C ARG A 182 8.28 -0.62 10.08
N MET A 183 7.05 -0.40 10.54
CA MET A 183 6.04 -1.46 10.68
C MET A 183 5.42 -1.86 9.34
N LEU A 184 5.54 -1.01 8.31
CA LEU A 184 5.02 -1.25 6.98
C LEU A 184 6.01 -2.07 6.15
N ASN A 185 6.18 -3.34 6.50
CA ASN A 185 7.02 -4.30 5.77
C ASN A 185 6.39 -5.69 5.76
N LEU A 186 6.75 -6.50 4.76
CA LEU A 186 6.24 -7.86 4.57
C LEU A 186 7.18 -8.96 5.07
N LYS A 187 8.31 -8.61 5.70
CA LYS A 187 9.40 -9.54 6.06
C LYS A 187 8.91 -10.81 6.76
N GLU A 188 8.04 -10.62 7.75
CA GLU A 188 7.58 -11.72 8.60
C GLU A 188 6.28 -12.36 8.09
N VAL A 189 5.66 -11.82 7.02
CA VAL A 189 4.31 -12.25 6.62
C VAL A 189 4.17 -12.64 5.15
N ALA A 190 5.09 -12.23 4.27
CA ALA A 190 5.00 -12.53 2.84
C ALA A 190 4.91 -14.04 2.54
N HIS A 191 5.58 -14.87 3.33
CA HIS A 191 5.53 -16.34 3.19
C HIS A 191 4.15 -16.95 3.51
N LEU A 192 3.25 -16.20 4.18
CA LEU A 192 1.89 -16.66 4.48
C LEU A 192 0.94 -16.49 3.30
N ILE A 193 1.32 -15.72 2.27
CA ILE A 193 0.53 -15.52 1.06
C ILE A 193 0.49 -16.83 0.29
N ASN A 194 -0.73 -17.32 0.00
CA ASN A 194 -0.95 -18.63 -0.63
C ASN A 194 -1.87 -18.56 -1.87
N CYS A 195 -2.07 -17.37 -2.42
CA CYS A 195 -2.90 -17.15 -3.61
C CYS A 195 -2.05 -16.86 -4.85
N HIS A 196 -2.71 -16.80 -6.03
CA HIS A 196 -2.05 -16.31 -7.24
C HIS A 196 -1.75 -14.82 -7.11
N SER A 197 -0.49 -14.42 -7.23
CA SER A 197 -0.02 -13.06 -6.97
C SER A 197 0.58 -12.44 -8.23
N TYR A 198 0.14 -11.22 -8.54
CA TYR A 198 0.62 -10.40 -9.66
C TYR A 198 1.25 -9.13 -9.10
N LEU A 199 2.55 -8.97 -9.33
CA LEU A 199 3.33 -7.82 -8.87
C LEU A 199 3.59 -6.93 -10.08
N VAL A 200 2.97 -5.75 -10.10
CA VAL A 200 3.06 -4.79 -11.21
C VAL A 200 3.90 -3.60 -10.77
N MET A 201 4.90 -3.22 -11.55
CA MET A 201 5.81 -2.12 -11.25
C MET A 201 6.23 -1.38 -12.51
N GLY A 202 6.42 -0.08 -12.41
CA GLY A 202 7.06 0.72 -13.47
C GLY A 202 8.58 0.58 -13.42
N ASN A 203 9.23 0.39 -14.59
CA ASN A 203 10.69 0.30 -14.67
C ASN A 203 11.41 1.57 -14.19
N GLU A 204 10.74 2.72 -14.29
CA GLU A 204 11.27 4.03 -13.93
C GLU A 204 10.50 4.65 -12.74
N ASP A 205 10.09 3.82 -11.78
CA ASP A 205 9.43 4.33 -10.58
C ASP A 205 10.43 5.18 -9.77
N HIS A 206 10.07 6.44 -9.54
CA HIS A 206 10.94 7.41 -8.87
C HIS A 206 10.81 7.42 -7.35
N LEU A 207 9.83 6.70 -6.81
CA LEU A 207 9.55 6.60 -5.37
C LEU A 207 10.04 5.28 -4.79
N VAL A 208 9.76 4.18 -5.49
CA VAL A 208 10.02 2.82 -5.01
C VAL A 208 11.16 2.19 -5.82
N PRO A 209 12.25 1.75 -5.16
CA PRO A 209 13.32 1.02 -5.84
C PRO A 209 12.80 -0.26 -6.50
N ILE A 210 13.19 -0.50 -7.75
CA ILE A 210 12.74 -1.65 -8.55
C ILE A 210 13.05 -3.00 -7.90
N GLU A 211 14.09 -3.07 -7.07
CA GLU A 211 14.48 -4.26 -6.33
C GLU A 211 13.39 -4.76 -5.38
N GLN A 212 12.47 -3.87 -4.97
CA GLN A 212 11.38 -4.22 -4.06
C GLN A 212 10.45 -5.29 -4.67
N VAL A 213 10.19 -5.24 -5.97
CA VAL A 213 9.35 -6.24 -6.64
C VAL A 213 9.99 -7.63 -6.61
N TYR A 214 11.31 -7.72 -6.78
CA TYR A 214 12.02 -9.01 -6.74
C TYR A 214 12.12 -9.56 -5.33
N ILE A 215 12.37 -8.70 -4.32
CA ILE A 215 12.39 -9.10 -2.91
C ILE A 215 11.02 -9.62 -2.50
N GLU A 216 9.94 -8.92 -2.89
CA GLU A 216 8.58 -9.32 -2.59
C GLU A 216 8.24 -10.67 -3.24
N ALA A 217 8.53 -10.84 -4.55
CA ALA A 217 8.31 -12.09 -5.27
C ALA A 217 9.04 -13.28 -4.62
N GLN A 218 10.31 -13.11 -4.23
CA GLN A 218 11.10 -14.15 -3.58
C GLN A 218 10.62 -14.48 -2.16
N SER A 219 9.95 -13.55 -1.50
CA SER A 219 9.44 -13.71 -0.13
C SER A 219 8.11 -14.46 -0.09
N MET A 220 7.34 -14.50 -1.18
CA MET A 220 6.03 -15.18 -1.30
C MET A 220 6.19 -16.69 -1.54
N LYS A 221 6.88 -17.39 -0.66
CA LYS A 221 7.32 -18.81 -0.85
C LYS A 221 6.19 -19.82 -0.97
N ASN A 222 5.01 -19.52 -0.42
CA ASN A 222 3.85 -20.39 -0.41
C ASN A 222 2.75 -19.93 -1.38
N ALA A 223 2.98 -18.87 -2.16
CA ALA A 223 2.02 -18.44 -3.17
C ALA A 223 1.82 -19.52 -4.24
N GLU A 224 0.57 -19.71 -4.70
CA GLU A 224 0.25 -20.66 -5.77
C GLU A 224 1.00 -20.30 -7.07
N SER A 225 1.17 -19.03 -7.35
CA SER A 225 2.04 -18.50 -8.40
C SER A 225 2.41 -17.05 -8.10
N VAL A 226 3.56 -16.61 -8.57
CA VAL A 226 3.97 -15.20 -8.55
C VAL A 226 4.36 -14.79 -9.97
N THR A 227 3.66 -13.79 -10.49
CA THR A 227 3.94 -13.19 -11.81
C THR A 227 4.36 -11.75 -11.62
N THR A 228 5.54 -11.39 -12.11
CA THR A 228 6.02 -10.00 -12.11
C THR A 228 5.76 -9.36 -13.47
N ILE A 229 5.17 -8.17 -13.47
CA ILE A 229 4.85 -7.40 -14.67
C ILE A 229 5.59 -6.06 -14.56
N MET A 230 6.58 -5.88 -15.44
CA MET A 230 7.37 -4.66 -15.51
C MET A 230 6.85 -3.77 -16.64
N LEU A 231 6.34 -2.60 -16.29
CA LEU A 231 5.80 -1.65 -17.26
C LEU A 231 6.88 -0.66 -17.70
N SER A 232 7.10 -0.56 -19.01
CA SER A 232 7.95 0.46 -19.58
C SER A 232 7.23 1.81 -19.61
N LYS A 233 7.98 2.91 -19.75
CA LYS A 233 7.43 4.27 -19.87
C LYS A 233 6.38 4.39 -20.99
N ALA A 234 6.60 3.70 -22.12
CA ALA A 234 5.65 3.69 -23.24
C ALA A 234 4.32 2.95 -22.94
N GLN A 235 4.25 2.16 -21.87
CA GLN A 235 3.05 1.43 -21.46
C GLN A 235 2.29 2.12 -20.32
N VAL A 236 2.88 3.17 -19.73
CA VAL A 236 2.33 3.93 -18.60
C VAL A 236 1.89 5.34 -19.04
N ALA A 237 2.30 5.78 -20.24
CA ALA A 237 2.02 7.11 -20.80
C ALA A 237 0.59 7.23 -21.38
#